data_aa44d7a6689972c963ec95ed95da6d8c
#
_entry.id   aa44d7a6689972c963ec95ed95da6d8c
#
_cell.length_a   1.000
_cell.length_b   1.000
_cell.length_c   1.000
_cell.angle_alpha   90.00
_cell.angle_beta   90.00
_cell.angle_gamma   90.00
#
_symmetry.space_group_name_H-M   'P 1'
#
loop_
_entity.id
_entity.type
_entity.pdbx_description
1 polymer ?
#
loop_
_entity_poly.entity_id
_entity_poly.type
_entity_poly.pdbx_seq_one_letter_code
_entity_poly.pdbx_strand_id
1 'polypeptide(L)'
;MAETMYRLVGDWMRGTEVVLPTRVLQPGVHEVGGHRLRLLELGGHTGADLAILDEKTGVLFAGDLVFYERALTTPNSPGLEVWQKDLDTLQALPWKLLVPGHGPVASDARPFAQMRDYLGWLDGLMRDGAARGDDMAEMIRSPIPERFAGISLTRYELIRSVSHLYPRYERQQLQRVDANP
;
A
#
# COMPACT_ATOMS: atom_id res chain seq x y z
N MET A 1 -14.54 9.86 6.13
CA MET A 1 -13.86 8.94 7.09
C MET A 1 -14.60 8.84 8.42
N ALA A 2 -14.91 9.91 9.14
CA ALA A 2 -15.62 9.83 10.44
C ALA A 2 -16.97 9.10 10.35
N GLU A 3 -17.80 9.37 9.34
CA GLU A 3 -19.08 8.68 9.13
C GLU A 3 -18.89 7.18 8.86
N THR A 4 -17.86 6.80 8.09
CA THR A 4 -17.55 5.40 7.83
C THR A 4 -17.14 4.68 9.11
N MET A 5 -16.32 5.31 9.94
CA MET A 5 -15.92 4.74 11.24
C MET A 5 -17.11 4.64 12.20
N TYR A 6 -17.99 5.63 12.22
CA TYR A 6 -19.20 5.56 13.03
C TYR A 6 -20.11 4.39 12.64
N ARG A 7 -20.24 4.11 11.32
CA ARG A 7 -20.99 2.94 10.83
C ARG A 7 -20.35 1.61 11.20
N LEU A 8 -19.01 1.56 11.28
CA LEU A 8 -18.27 0.33 11.59
C LEU A 8 -18.23 0.03 13.09
N VAL A 9 -18.01 1.03 13.92
CA VAL A 9 -17.75 0.84 15.36
C VAL A 9 -18.79 1.51 16.26
N GLY A 10 -19.77 2.18 15.70
CA GLY A 10 -20.97 2.68 16.41
C GLY A 10 -20.62 3.58 17.60
N ASP A 11 -21.21 3.25 18.75
CA ASP A 11 -21.10 4.05 19.98
C ASP A 11 -19.67 4.21 20.52
N TRP A 12 -18.71 3.39 20.07
CA TRP A 12 -17.29 3.58 20.41
C TRP A 12 -16.74 4.91 19.87
N MET A 13 -17.39 5.50 18.85
CA MET A 13 -17.04 6.81 18.31
C MET A 13 -17.71 7.99 19.08
N ARG A 14 -18.55 7.72 20.07
CA ARG A 14 -19.25 8.75 20.82
C ARG A 14 -18.26 9.68 21.53
N GLY A 15 -18.37 10.98 21.27
CA GLY A 15 -17.48 12.00 21.81
C GLY A 15 -16.17 12.17 21.02
N THR A 16 -15.97 11.42 19.93
CA THR A 16 -14.81 11.62 19.04
C THR A 16 -15.02 12.86 18.18
N GLU A 17 -14.09 13.79 18.22
CA GLU A 17 -14.08 14.98 17.39
C GLU A 17 -12.97 14.90 16.34
N VAL A 18 -13.26 15.37 15.12
CA VAL A 18 -12.27 15.46 14.06
C VAL A 18 -11.46 16.75 14.24
N VAL A 19 -10.20 16.60 14.65
CA VAL A 19 -9.27 17.73 14.76
C VAL A 19 -8.44 17.81 13.48
N LEU A 20 -8.59 18.91 12.75
CA LEU A 20 -7.83 19.13 11.52
C LEU A 20 -6.43 19.68 11.82
N PRO A 21 -5.42 19.32 11.00
CA PRO A 21 -4.11 19.95 11.08
C PRO A 21 -4.20 21.46 10.91
N THR A 22 -3.44 22.21 11.69
CA THR A 22 -3.41 23.68 11.65
C THR A 22 -2.23 24.24 10.85
N ARG A 23 -1.26 23.36 10.49
CA ARG A 23 -0.08 23.77 9.74
C ARG A 23 0.26 22.72 8.67
N VAL A 24 0.58 23.17 7.48
CA VAL A 24 1.09 22.34 6.38
C VAL A 24 2.61 22.30 6.49
N LEU A 25 3.17 21.08 6.44
CA LEU A 25 4.60 20.85 6.30
C LEU A 25 4.89 20.44 4.84
N GLN A 26 5.95 21.00 4.28
CA GLN A 26 6.44 20.60 2.98
C GLN A 26 7.37 19.38 3.11
N PRO A 27 7.54 18.55 2.06
CA PRO A 27 8.59 17.53 2.03
C PRO A 27 9.97 18.16 2.32
N GLY A 28 10.85 17.40 2.96
CA GLY A 28 12.17 17.90 3.36
C GLY A 28 12.48 17.62 4.82
N VAL A 29 13.46 18.34 5.37
CA VAL A 29 13.93 18.13 6.74
C VAL A 29 13.37 19.19 7.68
N HIS A 30 12.85 18.74 8.82
CA HIS A 30 12.24 19.56 9.86
C HIS A 30 12.81 19.22 11.24
N GLU A 31 13.06 20.23 12.05
CA GLU A 31 13.44 20.04 13.46
C GLU A 31 12.17 20.10 14.33
N VAL A 32 11.87 19.01 15.01
CA VAL A 32 10.67 18.89 15.87
C VAL A 32 11.04 18.19 17.16
N GLY A 33 10.87 18.84 18.31
CA GLY A 33 11.12 18.25 19.62
C GLY A 33 12.56 17.71 19.84
N GLY A 34 13.56 18.30 19.16
CA GLY A 34 14.95 17.85 19.22
C GLY A 34 15.25 16.63 18.33
N HIS A 35 14.34 16.28 17.44
CA HIS A 35 14.49 15.28 16.38
C HIS A 35 14.58 15.94 15.02
N ARG A 36 15.46 15.41 14.18
CA ARG A 36 15.63 15.81 12.79
C ARG A 36 14.83 14.85 11.92
N LEU A 37 13.64 15.29 11.49
CA LEU A 37 12.68 14.50 10.75
C LEU A 37 12.75 14.80 9.26
N ARG A 38 13.06 13.80 8.43
CA ARG A 38 12.95 13.90 6.98
C ARG A 38 11.58 13.40 6.55
N LEU A 39 10.78 14.29 5.96
CA LEU A 39 9.46 14.01 5.42
C LEU A 39 9.59 13.70 3.93
N LEU A 40 9.03 12.56 3.50
CA LEU A 40 8.97 12.11 2.12
C LEU A 40 7.52 12.04 1.68
N GLU A 41 7.18 12.79 0.65
CA GLU A 41 5.90 12.68 -0.05
C GLU A 41 6.03 11.59 -1.11
N LEU A 42 5.20 10.58 -1.02
CA LEU A 42 5.14 9.40 -1.87
C LEU A 42 3.69 9.14 -2.25
N GLY A 43 3.38 8.08 -2.97
CA GLY A 43 2.01 7.94 -3.45
C GLY A 43 1.57 6.54 -3.86
N GLY A 44 2.29 5.49 -3.47
CA GLY A 44 1.97 4.13 -3.92
C GLY A 44 0.70 3.54 -3.32
N HIS A 45 0.36 3.90 -2.07
CA HIS A 45 -0.84 3.39 -1.42
C HIS A 45 -2.10 4.21 -1.77
N THR A 46 -2.03 5.56 -1.70
CA THR A 46 -3.20 6.44 -1.93
C THR A 46 -2.99 7.55 -2.96
N GLY A 47 -1.81 7.68 -3.53
CA GLY A 47 -1.44 8.81 -4.39
C GLY A 47 -1.02 10.07 -3.62
N ALA A 48 -1.11 10.07 -2.27
CA ALA A 48 -0.66 11.16 -1.39
C ALA A 48 -0.30 10.59 -0.02
N ASP A 49 0.82 9.90 0.05
CA ASP A 49 1.29 9.22 1.25
C ASP A 49 2.49 9.95 1.85
N LEU A 50 2.66 9.83 3.17
CA LEU A 50 3.78 10.42 3.91
C LEU A 50 4.58 9.33 4.59
N ALA A 51 5.90 9.33 4.36
CA ALA A 51 6.85 8.60 5.19
C ALA A 51 7.75 9.58 5.95
N ILE A 52 8.21 9.18 7.13
CA ILE A 52 9.04 10.02 7.99
C ILE A 52 10.25 9.22 8.45
N LEU A 53 11.45 9.71 8.15
CA LEU A 53 12.69 9.20 8.72
C LEU A 53 13.15 10.13 9.85
N ASP A 54 13.21 9.62 11.07
CA ASP A 54 13.93 10.29 12.15
C ASP A 54 15.44 10.03 11.98
N GLU A 55 16.15 11.01 11.44
CA GLU A 55 17.59 10.90 11.16
C GLU A 55 18.44 10.77 12.43
N LYS A 56 17.92 11.17 13.59
CA LYS A 56 18.62 11.05 14.89
C LYS A 56 18.63 9.62 15.40
N THR A 57 17.49 8.92 15.29
CA THR A 57 17.34 7.56 15.82
C THR A 57 17.53 6.50 14.75
N GLY A 58 17.30 6.84 13.48
CA GLY A 58 17.22 5.92 12.36
C GLY A 58 15.89 5.18 12.29
N VAL A 59 14.82 5.71 12.88
CA VAL A 59 13.48 5.12 12.78
C VAL A 59 12.78 5.64 11.53
N LEU A 60 12.35 4.73 10.66
CA LEU A 60 11.52 5.01 9.49
C LEU A 60 10.06 4.66 9.79
N PHE A 61 9.21 5.66 9.83
CA PHE A 61 7.76 5.51 9.89
C PHE A 61 7.24 5.52 8.44
N ALA A 62 6.83 4.37 7.95
CA ALA A 62 6.46 4.20 6.55
C ALA A 62 4.96 4.38 6.28
N GLY A 63 4.12 4.44 7.33
CA GLY A 63 2.66 4.44 7.14
C GLY A 63 2.23 3.25 6.28
N ASP A 64 1.13 3.42 5.57
CA ASP A 64 0.55 2.38 4.71
C ASP A 64 1.31 2.17 3.38
N LEU A 65 2.48 2.80 3.22
CA LEU A 65 3.44 2.43 2.18
C LEU A 65 4.09 1.07 2.45
N VAL A 66 4.15 0.63 3.73
CA VAL A 66 4.68 -0.69 4.10
C VAL A 66 3.68 -1.44 4.98
N PHE A 67 3.32 -2.63 4.52
CA PHE A 67 2.57 -3.66 5.24
C PHE A 67 3.50 -4.84 5.52
N TYR A 68 3.37 -5.42 6.71
CA TYR A 68 4.14 -6.61 7.06
C TYR A 68 3.25 -7.64 7.75
N GLU A 69 3.32 -8.90 7.34
CA GLU A 69 2.47 -10.01 7.83
C GLU A 69 0.96 -9.77 7.68
N ARG A 70 0.61 -8.78 6.85
CA ARG A 70 -0.75 -8.44 6.45
C ARG A 70 -0.80 -8.13 4.95
N ALA A 71 -1.86 -8.56 4.27
CA ALA A 71 -2.09 -8.26 2.86
C ALA A 71 -2.36 -6.76 2.63
N LEU A 72 -1.94 -6.28 1.47
CA LEU A 72 -1.97 -4.86 1.12
C LEU A 72 -3.39 -4.39 0.83
N THR A 73 -3.72 -3.18 1.28
CA THR A 73 -4.96 -2.48 0.91
C THR A 73 -4.69 -1.63 -0.33
N THR A 74 -5.19 -2.04 -1.49
CA THR A 74 -4.84 -1.43 -2.79
C THR A 74 -5.89 -0.53 -3.44
N PRO A 75 -7.16 -0.40 -2.96
CA PRO A 75 -8.22 0.28 -3.71
C PRO A 75 -7.90 1.72 -4.14
N ASN A 76 -7.12 2.44 -3.36
CA ASN A 76 -6.76 3.83 -3.62
C ASN A 76 -5.40 3.98 -4.30
N SER A 77 -4.70 2.88 -4.60
CA SER A 77 -3.40 2.91 -5.26
C SER A 77 -3.51 3.45 -6.68
N PRO A 78 -2.65 4.38 -7.08
CA PRO A 78 -2.58 4.84 -8.47
C PRO A 78 -2.01 3.77 -9.41
N GLY A 79 -1.24 2.80 -8.88
CA GLY A 79 -0.68 1.69 -9.64
C GLY A 79 0.34 0.91 -8.83
N LEU A 80 0.43 -0.40 -9.07
CA LEU A 80 1.35 -1.27 -8.32
C LEU A 80 2.82 -0.95 -8.64
N GLU A 81 3.11 -0.49 -9.84
CA GLU A 81 4.44 -0.04 -10.26
C GLU A 81 4.89 1.25 -9.55
N VAL A 82 3.96 2.16 -9.23
CA VAL A 82 4.26 3.35 -8.42
C VAL A 82 4.65 2.93 -7.02
N TRP A 83 3.90 2.01 -6.43
CA TRP A 83 4.18 1.49 -5.10
C TRP A 83 5.53 0.77 -5.03
N GLN A 84 5.88 -0.01 -6.06
CA GLN A 84 7.21 -0.66 -6.14
C GLN A 84 8.36 0.36 -6.09
N LYS A 85 8.24 1.48 -6.82
CA LYS A 85 9.24 2.56 -6.80
C LYS A 85 9.36 3.24 -5.44
N ASP A 86 8.22 3.40 -4.74
CA ASP A 86 8.23 3.95 -3.40
C ASP A 86 8.93 3.02 -2.40
N LEU A 87 8.73 1.70 -2.54
CA LEU A 87 9.48 0.72 -1.75
C LEU A 87 10.98 0.81 -2.00
N ASP A 88 11.41 1.03 -3.25
CA ASP A 88 12.84 1.23 -3.58
C ASP A 88 13.37 2.48 -2.89
N THR A 89 12.62 3.57 -2.95
CA THR A 89 12.97 4.85 -2.29
C THR A 89 13.11 4.67 -0.78
N LEU A 90 12.15 4.04 -0.14
CA LEU A 90 12.15 3.83 1.31
C LEU A 90 13.27 2.90 1.75
N GLN A 91 13.51 1.81 1.02
CA GLN A 91 14.54 0.84 1.36
C GLN A 91 15.96 1.42 1.23
N ALA A 92 16.17 2.36 0.32
CA ALA A 92 17.47 3.03 0.13
C ALA A 92 17.82 4.03 1.22
N LEU A 93 16.90 4.42 2.10
CA LEU A 93 17.16 5.34 3.21
C LEU A 93 18.05 4.68 4.29
N PRO A 94 18.82 5.47 5.04
CA PRO A 94 19.70 4.95 6.10
C PRO A 94 18.94 4.65 7.41
N TRP A 95 17.86 3.91 7.31
CA TRP A 95 17.07 3.51 8.50
C TRP A 95 17.73 2.31 9.24
N LYS A 96 17.39 2.16 10.51
CA LYS A 96 17.79 1.06 11.40
C LYS A 96 16.59 0.28 11.92
N LEU A 97 15.45 0.96 12.00
CA LEU A 97 14.19 0.40 12.48
C LEU A 97 13.07 0.87 11.58
N LEU A 98 12.24 -0.05 11.10
CA LEU A 98 11.09 0.23 10.26
C LEU A 98 9.81 0.04 11.07
N VAL A 99 8.98 1.07 11.11
CA VAL A 99 7.62 1.03 11.63
C VAL A 99 6.65 1.04 10.44
N PRO A 100 6.10 -0.11 10.06
CA PRO A 100 5.10 -0.19 8.99
C PRO A 100 3.76 0.36 9.46
N GLY A 101 2.86 0.69 8.52
CA GLY A 101 1.48 1.06 8.86
C GLY A 101 0.68 -0.11 9.45
N HIS A 102 1.01 -1.32 9.04
CA HIS A 102 0.43 -2.55 9.53
C HIS A 102 1.48 -3.64 9.71
N GLY A 103 1.36 -4.39 10.82
CA GLY A 103 2.24 -5.50 11.17
C GLY A 103 3.35 -5.12 12.16
N PRO A 104 4.25 -6.06 12.48
CA PRO A 104 5.30 -5.84 13.46
C PRO A 104 6.40 -4.90 12.95
N VAL A 105 7.03 -4.22 13.90
CA VAL A 105 8.25 -3.43 13.66
C VAL A 105 9.38 -4.36 13.23
N ALA A 106 10.22 -3.91 12.30
CA ALA A 106 11.32 -4.68 11.75
C ALA A 106 12.64 -3.91 11.74
N SER A 107 13.75 -4.63 11.91
CA SER A 107 15.12 -4.09 11.82
C SER A 107 15.86 -4.59 10.58
N ASP A 108 15.17 -5.22 9.66
CA ASP A 108 15.70 -5.77 8.41
C ASP A 108 14.75 -5.57 7.23
N ALA A 109 15.17 -5.97 6.03
CA ALA A 109 14.44 -5.73 4.80
C ALA A 109 13.31 -6.74 4.49
N ARG A 110 12.96 -7.66 5.39
CA ARG A 110 11.90 -8.66 5.16
C ARG A 110 10.56 -8.04 4.79
N PRO A 111 10.09 -6.93 5.43
CA PRO A 111 8.84 -6.29 5.02
C PRO A 111 8.84 -5.85 3.55
N PHE A 112 9.94 -5.25 3.10
CA PHE A 112 10.07 -4.82 1.70
C PHE A 112 10.08 -6.02 0.73
N ALA A 113 10.79 -7.09 1.08
CA ALA A 113 10.83 -8.30 0.27
C ALA A 113 9.44 -8.95 0.15
N GLN A 114 8.71 -9.07 1.28
CA GLN A 114 7.35 -9.60 1.29
C GLN A 114 6.41 -8.74 0.43
N MET A 115 6.49 -7.41 0.55
CA MET A 115 5.64 -6.53 -0.23
C MET A 115 5.92 -6.61 -1.73
N ARG A 116 7.19 -6.65 -2.13
CA ARG A 116 7.54 -6.80 -3.56
C ARG A 116 7.05 -8.12 -4.14
N ASP A 117 7.20 -9.22 -3.40
CA ASP A 117 6.69 -10.51 -3.85
C ASP A 117 5.16 -10.47 -3.98
N TYR A 118 4.45 -9.87 -3.02
CA TYR A 118 2.99 -9.75 -3.06
C TYR A 118 2.51 -8.85 -4.20
N LEU A 119 3.11 -7.66 -4.39
CA LEU A 119 2.78 -6.74 -5.48
C LEU A 119 3.08 -7.36 -6.85
N GLY A 120 4.21 -8.05 -6.97
CA GLY A 120 4.59 -8.75 -8.21
C GLY A 120 3.63 -9.87 -8.55
N TRP A 121 3.22 -10.67 -7.56
CA TRP A 121 2.20 -11.70 -7.75
C TRP A 121 0.86 -11.10 -8.17
N LEU A 122 0.42 -10.04 -7.51
CA LEU A 122 -0.87 -9.40 -7.78
C LEU A 122 -0.89 -8.78 -9.19
N ASP A 123 0.18 -8.12 -9.61
CA ASP A 123 0.33 -7.56 -10.96
C ASP A 123 0.32 -8.68 -12.02
N GLY A 124 1.11 -9.72 -11.82
CA GLY A 124 1.15 -10.88 -12.72
C GLY A 124 -0.21 -11.56 -12.84
N LEU A 125 -0.88 -11.80 -11.72
CA LEU A 125 -2.22 -12.41 -11.69
C LEU A 125 -3.22 -11.59 -12.54
N MET A 126 -3.24 -10.27 -12.36
CA MET A 126 -4.17 -9.41 -13.09
C MET A 126 -3.82 -9.31 -14.58
N ARG A 127 -2.55 -9.20 -14.90
CA ARG A 127 -2.07 -9.14 -16.29
C ARG A 127 -2.38 -10.40 -17.05
N ASP A 128 -2.06 -11.55 -16.47
CA ASP A 128 -2.27 -12.85 -17.09
C ASP A 128 -3.76 -13.19 -17.22
N GLY A 129 -4.57 -12.84 -16.22
CA GLY A 129 -6.02 -12.99 -16.28
C GLY A 129 -6.63 -12.15 -17.41
N ALA A 130 -6.26 -10.88 -17.51
CA ALA A 130 -6.74 -10.01 -18.59
C ALA A 130 -6.31 -10.52 -19.98
N ALA A 131 -5.09 -11.05 -20.10
CA ALA A 131 -4.60 -11.63 -21.35
C ALA A 131 -5.37 -12.91 -21.77
N ARG A 132 -5.88 -13.68 -20.82
CA ARG A 132 -6.74 -14.85 -21.09
C ARG A 132 -8.21 -14.47 -21.32
N GLY A 133 -8.64 -13.27 -20.95
CA GLY A 133 -10.02 -12.83 -20.97
C GLY A 133 -10.84 -13.34 -19.75
N ASP A 134 -10.17 -13.66 -18.65
CA ASP A 134 -10.83 -14.08 -17.41
C ASP A 134 -11.73 -12.94 -16.88
N ASP A 135 -12.91 -13.25 -16.40
CA ASP A 135 -13.78 -12.26 -15.80
C ASP A 135 -13.40 -11.95 -14.33
N MET A 136 -13.97 -10.86 -13.81
CA MET A 136 -13.68 -10.42 -12.44
C MET A 136 -14.07 -11.50 -11.40
N ALA A 137 -15.12 -12.29 -11.64
CA ALA A 137 -15.57 -13.33 -10.72
C ALA A 137 -14.59 -14.52 -10.70
N GLU A 138 -13.97 -14.83 -11.83
CA GLU A 138 -12.88 -15.82 -11.92
C GLU A 138 -11.64 -15.31 -11.19
N MET A 139 -11.26 -14.05 -11.43
CA MET A 139 -10.11 -13.42 -10.79
C MET A 139 -10.22 -13.39 -9.26
N ILE A 140 -11.38 -13.07 -8.71
CA ILE A 140 -11.64 -13.07 -7.25
C ILE A 140 -11.44 -14.47 -6.63
N ARG A 141 -11.71 -15.55 -7.40
CA ARG A 141 -11.56 -16.93 -6.94
C ARG A 141 -10.17 -17.50 -7.14
N SER A 142 -9.25 -16.76 -7.75
CA SER A 142 -7.89 -17.21 -8.00
C SER A 142 -7.24 -17.79 -6.75
N PRO A 143 -6.45 -18.87 -6.87
CA PRO A 143 -5.76 -19.45 -5.72
C PRO A 143 -4.73 -18.47 -5.15
N ILE A 144 -4.64 -18.43 -3.82
CA ILE A 144 -3.59 -17.68 -3.14
C ILE A 144 -2.39 -18.60 -3.01
N PRO A 145 -1.19 -18.20 -3.49
CA PRO A 145 0.03 -18.97 -3.32
C PRO A 145 0.33 -19.31 -1.87
N GLU A 146 0.84 -20.51 -1.61
CA GLU A 146 1.15 -21.00 -0.26
C GLU A 146 2.06 -20.07 0.53
N ARG A 147 3.02 -19.43 -0.13
CA ARG A 147 3.93 -18.47 0.50
C ARG A 147 3.22 -17.24 1.12
N PHE A 148 1.95 -17.03 0.79
CA PHE A 148 1.10 -15.98 1.38
C PHE A 148 0.04 -16.52 2.34
N ALA A 149 0.02 -17.83 2.60
CA ALA A 149 -0.97 -18.45 3.49
C ALA A 149 -0.89 -17.93 4.94
N GLY A 150 0.32 -17.56 5.40
CA GLY A 150 0.55 -16.98 6.73
C GLY A 150 0.27 -15.47 6.84
N ILE A 151 -0.02 -14.80 5.72
CA ILE A 151 -0.29 -13.37 5.70
C ILE A 151 -1.77 -13.13 6.01
N SER A 152 -2.07 -12.28 6.98
CA SER A 152 -3.44 -12.00 7.37
C SER A 152 -4.23 -11.26 6.28
N LEU A 153 -5.54 -11.51 6.19
CA LEU A 153 -6.51 -10.88 5.28
C LEU A 153 -6.28 -11.09 3.78
N THR A 154 -5.44 -12.04 3.36
CA THR A 154 -5.04 -12.19 1.94
C THR A 154 -6.25 -12.39 1.01
N ARG A 155 -7.22 -13.23 1.36
CA ARG A 155 -8.43 -13.41 0.54
C ARG A 155 -9.30 -12.16 0.48
N TYR A 156 -9.46 -11.49 1.59
CA TYR A 156 -10.26 -10.26 1.67
C TYR A 156 -9.66 -9.15 0.80
N GLU A 157 -8.35 -8.93 0.92
CA GLU A 157 -7.67 -7.88 0.14
C GLU A 157 -7.51 -8.27 -1.34
N LEU A 158 -7.40 -9.55 -1.69
CA LEU A 158 -7.44 -9.98 -3.10
C LEU A 158 -8.77 -9.58 -3.76
N ILE A 159 -9.91 -9.83 -3.11
CA ILE A 159 -11.23 -9.43 -3.62
C ILE A 159 -11.27 -7.93 -3.88
N ARG A 160 -10.81 -7.13 -2.93
CA ARG A 160 -10.78 -5.66 -3.04
C ARG A 160 -9.82 -5.19 -4.15
N SER A 161 -8.64 -5.79 -4.22
CA SER A 161 -7.63 -5.47 -5.23
C SER A 161 -8.15 -5.75 -6.63
N VAL A 162 -8.73 -6.93 -6.86
CA VAL A 162 -9.33 -7.29 -8.15
C VAL A 162 -10.46 -6.32 -8.48
N SER A 163 -11.39 -6.06 -7.57
CA SER A 163 -12.53 -5.18 -7.84
C SER A 163 -12.15 -3.76 -8.26
N HIS A 164 -11.02 -3.24 -7.76
CA HIS A 164 -10.59 -1.85 -8.02
C HIS A 164 -9.53 -1.73 -9.12
N LEU A 165 -8.62 -2.69 -9.23
CA LEU A 165 -7.49 -2.60 -10.14
C LEU A 165 -7.72 -3.34 -11.47
N TYR A 166 -8.36 -4.51 -11.43
CA TYR A 166 -8.50 -5.38 -12.60
C TYR A 166 -9.14 -4.71 -13.82
N PRO A 167 -10.15 -3.83 -13.69
CA PRO A 167 -10.70 -3.10 -14.83
C PRO A 167 -9.67 -2.24 -15.61
N ARG A 168 -8.54 -1.87 -15.00
CA ARG A 168 -7.46 -1.16 -15.69
C ARG A 168 -6.67 -2.10 -16.61
N TYR A 169 -6.43 -3.33 -16.14
CA TYR A 169 -5.73 -4.37 -16.92
C TYR A 169 -6.56 -4.84 -18.11
N GLU A 170 -7.87 -5.03 -17.92
CA GLU A 170 -8.81 -5.34 -19.03
C GLU A 170 -8.78 -4.25 -20.10
N ARG A 171 -8.90 -2.97 -19.71
CA ARG A 171 -8.85 -1.86 -20.67
C ARG A 171 -7.53 -1.78 -21.42
N GLN A 172 -6.40 -2.06 -20.79
CA GLN A 172 -5.09 -2.07 -21.46
C GLN A 172 -5.01 -3.19 -22.50
N GLN A 173 -5.62 -4.33 -22.25
CA GLN A 173 -5.69 -5.44 -23.19
C GLN A 173 -6.58 -5.12 -24.38
N LEU A 174 -7.75 -4.52 -24.18
CA LEU A 174 -8.67 -4.12 -25.25
C LEU A 174 -8.05 -3.07 -26.19
N GLN A 175 -7.29 -2.11 -25.67
CA GLN A 175 -6.58 -1.10 -26.49
C GLN A 175 -5.51 -1.73 -27.40
N ARG A 176 -4.95 -2.88 -27.05
CA ARG A 176 -3.99 -3.60 -27.90
C ARG A 176 -4.64 -4.32 -29.07
N VAL A 177 -5.88 -4.75 -28.95
CA VAL A 177 -6.62 -5.39 -30.05
C VAL A 177 -6.97 -4.38 -31.14
N ASP A 178 -7.30 -3.15 -30.75
CA ASP A 178 -7.65 -2.07 -31.69
C ASP A 178 -6.41 -1.42 -32.35
N ALA A 179 -5.22 -1.68 -31.88
CA ALA A 179 -3.97 -1.09 -32.39
C ALA A 179 -3.28 -1.92 -33.48
N ASN A 180 -3.88 -3.03 -33.92
CA ASN A 180 -3.36 -3.85 -35.01
C ASN A 180 -4.27 -3.69 -36.23
N PRO A 181 -3.88 -2.87 -37.27
CA PRO A 181 -4.62 -2.73 -38.51
C PRO A 181 -4.55 -3.98 -39.38
#